data_00bd19472fafc1054ef4c86615689267
#
_entry.id   00bd19472fafc1054ef4c86615689267
#
_cell.length_a   1.000
_cell.length_b   1.000
_cell.length_c   1.000
_cell.angle_alpha   90.00
_cell.angle_beta   90.00
_cell.angle_gamma   90.00
#
_symmetry.space_group_name_H-M   'P 1'
#
loop_
_entity.id
_entity.type
_entity.pdbx_description
1 polymer ?
#
loop_
_entity_poly.entity_id
_entity_poly.type
_entity_poly.pdbx_seq_one_letter_code
_entity_poly.pdbx_strand_id
1 'polypeptide(L)'
;MILIDTSSWIHFLRADGDAIVRQRVDAALRSGAACWCPVVRLELWNGAAGAREKKVMREFERVIPELAISAITWRLACELARLCRAAGVTVPATDVLIAACAREHGARLEHADHDFDLIRSVVGDEAPL
;
A
#
# COMPACT_ATOMS: atom_id res chain seq x y z
N MET A 1 -12.50 -3.48 1.73
CA MET A 1 -11.36 -3.02 0.92
C MET A 1 -10.05 -3.35 1.61
N ILE A 2 -9.13 -3.89 0.85
CA ILE A 2 -7.76 -4.19 1.31
C ILE A 2 -6.81 -3.48 0.37
N LEU A 3 -6.17 -2.41 0.85
CA LEU A 3 -5.12 -1.71 0.10
C LEU A 3 -3.83 -2.53 0.21
N ILE A 4 -3.38 -3.05 -0.93
CA ILE A 4 -2.19 -3.89 -0.98
C ILE A 4 -0.99 -3.02 -1.32
N ASP A 5 0.00 -2.99 -0.40
CA ASP A 5 1.24 -2.25 -0.61
C ASP A 5 2.14 -2.91 -1.65
N THR A 6 3.01 -2.11 -2.23
CA THR A 6 4.02 -2.57 -3.20
C THR A 6 4.81 -3.77 -2.68
N SER A 7 5.19 -3.77 -1.41
CA SER A 7 5.95 -4.86 -0.79
C SER A 7 5.25 -6.21 -0.90
N SER A 8 3.94 -6.25 -0.67
CA SER A 8 3.16 -7.47 -0.82
C SER A 8 2.93 -7.85 -2.28
N TRP A 9 2.69 -6.89 -3.16
CA TRP A 9 2.59 -7.15 -4.59
C TRP A 9 3.85 -7.77 -5.16
N ILE A 10 5.03 -7.30 -4.73
CA ILE A 10 6.32 -7.85 -5.18
C ILE A 10 6.43 -9.32 -4.79
N HIS A 11 6.08 -9.71 -3.57
CA HIS A 11 6.06 -11.11 -3.17
C HIS A 11 5.09 -11.93 -4.01
N PHE A 12 3.92 -11.40 -4.30
CA PHE A 12 2.90 -12.07 -5.12
C PHE A 12 3.39 -12.30 -6.56
N LEU A 13 4.11 -11.33 -7.13
CA LEU A 13 4.56 -11.38 -8.52
C LEU A 13 5.83 -12.21 -8.73
N ARG A 14 6.58 -12.51 -7.67
CA ARG A 14 7.80 -13.31 -7.74
C ARG A 14 7.51 -14.78 -7.46
N ALA A 15 8.15 -15.67 -8.25
CA ALA A 15 8.04 -17.11 -8.02
C ALA A 15 8.58 -17.55 -6.65
N ASP A 16 9.60 -16.85 -6.15
CA ASP A 16 10.25 -17.09 -4.85
C ASP A 16 9.74 -16.18 -3.72
N GLY A 17 8.63 -15.50 -3.95
CA GLY A 17 8.00 -14.65 -2.93
C GLY A 17 7.53 -15.46 -1.71
N ASP A 18 7.41 -14.78 -0.56
CA ASP A 18 6.94 -15.40 0.67
C ASP A 18 5.55 -16.03 0.48
N ALA A 19 5.42 -17.30 0.86
CA ALA A 19 4.20 -18.07 0.60
C ALA A 19 2.99 -17.51 1.36
N ILE A 20 3.17 -17.03 2.58
CA ILE A 20 2.08 -16.48 3.40
C ILE A 20 1.60 -15.15 2.82
N VAL A 21 2.53 -14.28 2.43
CA VAL A 21 2.20 -13.00 1.77
C VAL A 21 1.46 -13.25 0.45
N ARG A 22 1.95 -14.19 -0.36
CA ARG A 22 1.31 -14.56 -1.63
C ARG A 22 -0.11 -15.05 -1.42
N GLN A 23 -0.35 -15.88 -0.40
CA GLN A 23 -1.69 -16.38 -0.07
C GLN A 23 -2.63 -15.24 0.35
N ARG A 24 -2.15 -14.29 1.13
CA ARG A 24 -2.98 -13.14 1.54
C ARG A 24 -3.37 -12.26 0.38
N VAL A 25 -2.43 -11.98 -0.53
CA VAL A 25 -2.73 -11.21 -1.75
C VAL A 25 -3.70 -11.96 -2.64
N ASP A 26 -3.47 -13.26 -2.86
CA ASP A 26 -4.37 -14.10 -3.66
C ASP A 26 -5.79 -14.11 -3.08
N ALA A 27 -5.92 -14.27 -1.78
CA ALA A 27 -7.22 -14.24 -1.12
C ALA A 27 -7.94 -12.91 -1.29
N ALA A 28 -7.22 -11.79 -1.19
CA ALA A 28 -7.78 -10.47 -1.42
C ALA A 28 -8.27 -10.29 -2.87
N LEU A 29 -7.49 -10.78 -3.83
CA LEU A 29 -7.88 -10.75 -5.24
C LEU A 29 -9.13 -11.60 -5.50
N ARG A 30 -9.16 -12.81 -4.99
CA ARG A 30 -10.30 -13.76 -5.20
C ARG A 30 -11.58 -13.25 -4.58
N SER A 31 -11.51 -12.59 -3.42
CA SER A 31 -12.68 -12.04 -2.75
C SER A 31 -13.17 -10.73 -3.35
N GLY A 32 -12.43 -10.14 -4.29
CA GLY A 32 -12.74 -8.82 -4.83
C GLY A 32 -12.42 -7.66 -3.89
N ALA A 33 -11.72 -7.90 -2.80
CA ALA A 33 -11.40 -6.87 -1.81
C ALA A 33 -10.10 -6.09 -2.13
N ALA A 34 -9.25 -6.61 -3.02
CA ALA A 34 -7.97 -5.99 -3.35
C ALA A 34 -8.15 -4.64 -4.05
N CYS A 35 -7.40 -3.65 -3.59
CA CYS A 35 -7.28 -2.35 -4.24
C CYS A 35 -5.84 -1.83 -4.11
N TRP A 36 -5.54 -0.79 -4.81
CA TRP A 36 -4.28 -0.06 -4.68
C TRP A 36 -4.52 1.44 -4.68
N CYS A 37 -3.45 2.20 -4.49
CA CYS A 37 -3.48 3.66 -4.65
C CYS A 37 -2.48 4.08 -5.73
N PRO A 38 -2.53 5.34 -6.21
CA PRO A 38 -1.63 5.82 -7.27
C PRO A 38 -0.14 5.63 -6.95
N VAL A 39 0.26 5.77 -5.69
CA VAL A 39 1.67 5.59 -5.28
C VAL A 39 2.12 4.15 -5.52
N VAL A 40 1.32 3.18 -5.11
CA VAL A 40 1.62 1.75 -5.33
C VAL A 40 1.68 1.44 -6.81
N ARG A 41 0.71 1.93 -7.59
CA ARG A 41 0.72 1.74 -9.05
C ARG A 41 1.99 2.32 -9.68
N LEU A 42 2.38 3.52 -9.27
CA LEU A 42 3.62 4.14 -9.75
C LEU A 42 4.86 3.32 -9.39
N GLU A 43 4.96 2.86 -8.15
CA GLU A 43 6.10 2.05 -7.71
C GLU A 43 6.21 0.73 -8.48
N LEU A 44 5.08 0.06 -8.73
CA LEU A 44 5.05 -1.17 -9.52
C LEU A 44 5.45 -0.92 -10.97
N TRP A 45 4.97 0.15 -11.61
CA TRP A 45 5.40 0.54 -12.95
C TRP A 45 6.89 0.87 -13.00
N ASN A 46 7.39 1.55 -11.98
CA ASN A 46 8.81 1.89 -11.89
C ASN A 46 9.71 0.65 -11.85
N GLY A 47 9.21 -0.46 -11.32
CA GLY A 47 9.90 -1.74 -11.28
C GLY A 47 9.62 -2.67 -12.46
N ALA A 48 8.70 -2.34 -13.35
CA ALA A 48 8.31 -3.19 -14.48
C ALA A 48 9.26 -2.99 -15.67
N ALA A 49 10.25 -3.85 -15.80
CA ALA A 49 11.32 -3.69 -16.80
C ALA A 49 11.03 -4.39 -18.13
N GLY A 50 10.44 -5.59 -18.11
CA GLY A 50 10.22 -6.43 -19.28
C GLY A 50 8.82 -6.32 -19.89
N ALA A 51 8.66 -6.85 -21.09
CA ALA A 51 7.36 -6.86 -21.78
C ALA A 51 6.29 -7.63 -21.01
N ARG A 52 6.67 -8.75 -20.36
CA ARG A 52 5.78 -9.56 -19.54
C ARG A 52 5.26 -8.80 -18.32
N GLU A 53 6.16 -8.11 -17.62
CA GLU A 53 5.81 -7.33 -16.43
C GLU A 53 4.90 -6.16 -16.78
N LYS A 54 5.18 -5.47 -17.88
CA LYS A 54 4.33 -4.39 -18.40
C LYS A 54 2.94 -4.89 -18.77
N LYS A 55 2.85 -6.09 -19.35
CA LYS A 55 1.55 -6.70 -19.67
C LYS A 55 0.74 -6.99 -18.41
N VAL A 56 1.37 -7.53 -17.37
CA VAL A 56 0.73 -7.77 -16.08
C VAL A 56 0.21 -6.47 -15.48
N MET A 57 0.99 -5.40 -15.53
CA MET A 57 0.58 -4.08 -15.04
C MET A 57 -0.66 -3.55 -15.77
N ARG A 58 -0.72 -3.70 -17.09
CA ARG A 58 -1.90 -3.26 -17.85
C ARG A 58 -3.14 -4.07 -17.49
N GLU A 59 -2.99 -5.37 -17.22
CA GLU A 59 -4.09 -6.21 -16.76
C GLU A 59 -4.56 -5.79 -15.37
N PHE A 60 -3.66 -5.49 -14.46
CA PHE A 60 -4.00 -4.97 -13.14
C PHE A 60 -4.76 -3.66 -13.21
N GLU A 61 -4.33 -2.74 -14.07
CA GLU A 61 -5.02 -1.45 -14.25
C GLU A 61 -6.46 -1.59 -14.73
N ARG A 62 -6.80 -2.70 -15.36
CA ARG A 62 -8.18 -2.97 -15.78
C ARG A 62 -9.07 -3.47 -14.66
N VAL A 63 -8.51 -4.19 -13.69
CA VAL A 63 -9.30 -4.94 -12.71
C VAL A 63 -9.12 -4.49 -11.28
N ILE A 64 -7.99 -3.87 -10.92
CA ILE A 64 -7.72 -3.42 -9.55
C ILE A 64 -8.33 -2.04 -9.35
N PRO A 65 -9.29 -1.88 -8.44
CA PRO A 65 -9.81 -0.57 -8.07
C PRO A 65 -8.73 0.31 -7.45
N GLU A 66 -8.75 1.59 -7.77
CA GLU A 66 -7.78 2.56 -7.25
C GLU A 66 -8.44 3.49 -6.25
N LEU A 67 -7.86 3.56 -5.05
CA LEU A 67 -8.25 4.52 -4.03
C LEU A 67 -7.59 5.86 -4.34
N ALA A 68 -8.41 6.91 -4.44
CA ALA A 68 -7.91 8.24 -4.79
C ALA A 68 -7.03 8.83 -3.69
N ILE A 69 -5.99 9.54 -4.11
CA ILE A 69 -5.21 10.43 -3.23
C ILE A 69 -5.72 11.85 -3.49
N SER A 70 -6.44 12.38 -2.51
CA SER A 70 -7.05 13.70 -2.57
C SER A 70 -6.33 14.70 -1.67
N ALA A 71 -6.81 15.94 -1.64
CA ALA A 71 -6.30 16.94 -0.70
C ALA A 71 -6.42 16.48 0.76
N ILE A 72 -7.46 15.72 1.09
CA ILE A 72 -7.66 15.15 2.43
C ILE A 72 -6.58 14.14 2.75
N THR A 73 -6.24 13.27 1.80
CA THR A 73 -5.16 12.28 1.96
C THR A 73 -3.83 12.97 2.25
N TRP A 74 -3.51 14.02 1.52
CA TRP A 74 -2.28 14.78 1.72
C TRP A 74 -2.22 15.42 3.10
N ARG A 75 -3.31 16.02 3.57
CA ARG A 75 -3.37 16.60 4.92
C ARG A 75 -3.19 15.55 6.00
N LEU A 76 -3.84 14.41 5.86
CA LEU A 76 -3.68 13.29 6.79
C LEU A 76 -2.25 12.75 6.77
N ALA A 77 -1.65 12.62 5.60
CA ALA A 77 -0.26 12.18 5.47
C ALA A 77 0.72 13.13 6.19
N CYS A 78 0.53 14.44 6.03
CA CYS A 78 1.34 15.44 6.75
C CYS A 78 1.20 15.30 8.28
N GLU A 79 0.01 15.06 8.76
CA GLU A 79 -0.24 14.84 10.20
C GLU A 79 0.42 13.55 10.69
N LEU A 80 0.30 12.44 9.95
CA LEU A 80 0.98 11.19 10.30
C LEU A 80 2.50 11.36 10.32
N ALA A 81 3.04 12.07 9.34
CA ALA A 81 4.48 12.35 9.27
C ALA A 81 4.95 13.15 10.50
N ARG A 82 4.17 14.15 10.90
CA ARG A 82 4.46 14.96 12.09
C ARG A 82 4.44 14.12 13.36
N LEU A 83 3.45 13.27 13.53
CA LEU A 83 3.33 12.39 14.69
C LEU A 83 4.47 11.38 14.76
N CYS A 84 4.83 10.76 13.62
CA CYS A 84 5.96 9.84 13.55
C CYS A 84 7.26 10.55 13.95
N ARG A 85 7.50 11.73 13.40
CA ARG A 85 8.70 12.51 13.72
C ARG A 85 8.77 12.86 15.20
N ALA A 86 7.66 13.29 15.79
CA ALA A 86 7.60 13.62 17.22
C ALA A 86 7.88 12.40 18.11
N ALA A 87 7.55 11.21 17.65
CA ALA A 87 7.81 9.94 18.33
C ALA A 87 9.21 9.37 18.04
N GLY A 88 10.03 10.05 17.24
CA GLY A 88 11.36 9.57 16.86
C GLY A 88 11.36 8.46 15.84
N VAL A 89 10.26 8.29 15.09
CA VAL A 89 10.12 7.26 14.04
C VAL A 89 10.38 7.89 12.69
N THR A 90 11.36 7.34 11.96
CA THR A 90 11.71 7.77 10.61
C THR A 90 11.27 6.70 9.60
N VAL A 91 10.36 7.06 8.71
CA VAL A 91 9.86 6.21 7.64
C VAL A 91 9.79 7.01 6.34
N PRO A 92 9.86 6.35 5.16
CA PRO A 92 9.72 7.05 3.89
C PRO A 92 8.38 7.78 3.76
N ALA A 93 8.40 8.95 3.13
CA ALA A 93 7.19 9.75 2.91
C ALA A 93 6.14 9.01 2.08
N THR A 94 6.57 8.16 1.13
CA THR A 94 5.64 7.34 0.33
C THR A 94 4.87 6.35 1.19
N ASP A 95 5.50 5.74 2.19
CA ASP A 95 4.83 4.81 3.11
C ASP A 95 3.80 5.55 3.99
N VAL A 96 4.16 6.75 4.44
CA VAL A 96 3.22 7.61 5.19
C VAL A 96 2.00 7.94 4.32
N LEU A 97 2.20 8.27 3.06
CA LEU A 97 1.12 8.59 2.13
C LEU A 97 0.22 7.37 1.86
N ILE A 98 0.80 6.19 1.68
CA ILE A 98 0.04 4.95 1.51
C ILE A 98 -0.78 4.63 2.76
N ALA A 99 -0.18 4.75 3.94
CA ALA A 99 -0.89 4.56 5.21
C ALA A 99 -2.04 5.55 5.38
N ALA A 100 -1.83 6.82 5.04
CA ALA A 100 -2.86 7.85 5.07
C ALA A 100 -4.02 7.52 4.12
N CYS A 101 -3.72 7.05 2.92
CA CYS A 101 -4.72 6.65 1.94
C CYS A 101 -5.60 5.51 2.47
N ALA A 102 -4.98 4.47 3.04
CA ALA A 102 -5.71 3.36 3.63
C ALA A 102 -6.65 3.84 4.75
N ARG A 103 -6.16 4.70 5.63
CA ARG A 103 -6.93 5.23 6.77
C ARG A 103 -8.10 6.09 6.32
N GLU A 104 -7.87 7.00 5.38
CA GLU A 104 -8.92 7.86 4.84
C GLU A 104 -10.07 7.05 4.24
N HIS A 105 -9.75 6.01 3.50
CA HIS A 105 -10.74 5.18 2.83
C HIS A 105 -11.31 4.06 3.70
N GLY A 106 -10.85 3.92 4.94
CA GLY A 106 -11.27 2.83 5.82
C GLY A 106 -10.84 1.45 5.31
N ALA A 107 -9.78 1.40 4.52
CA ALA A 107 -9.24 0.15 3.99
C ALA A 107 -8.23 -0.46 4.95
N ARG A 108 -8.23 -1.80 5.05
CA ARG A 108 -7.16 -2.51 5.72
C ARG A 108 -5.92 -2.47 4.83
N LEU A 109 -4.74 -2.28 5.42
CA LEU A 109 -3.48 -2.28 4.69
C LEU A 109 -2.82 -3.66 4.77
N GLU A 110 -2.62 -4.30 3.62
CA GLU A 110 -1.83 -5.53 3.50
C GLU A 110 -0.42 -5.16 3.07
N HIS A 111 0.57 -5.48 3.88
CA HIS A 111 1.97 -5.13 3.61
C HIS A 111 2.94 -6.21 4.11
N ALA A 112 4.15 -6.16 3.59
CA ALA A 112 5.30 -6.97 4.01
C ALA A 112 6.51 -6.07 4.32
N ASP A 113 6.24 -4.86 4.85
CA ASP A 113 7.25 -3.86 5.16
C ASP A 113 7.10 -3.38 6.60
N HIS A 114 8.16 -3.53 7.39
CA HIS A 114 8.21 -3.14 8.79
C HIS A 114 7.90 -1.65 9.02
N ASP A 115 8.12 -0.78 8.06
CA ASP A 115 7.84 0.65 8.19
C ASP A 115 6.38 0.92 8.54
N PHE A 116 5.45 0.13 8.00
CA PHE A 116 4.03 0.26 8.34
C PHE A 116 3.71 -0.16 9.77
N ASP A 117 4.44 -1.14 10.31
CA ASP A 117 4.34 -1.50 11.73
C ASP A 117 4.81 -0.37 12.63
N LEU A 118 5.87 0.34 12.22
CA LEU A 118 6.36 1.52 12.94
C LEU A 118 5.33 2.65 12.94
N ILE A 119 4.72 2.93 11.79
CA ILE A 119 3.65 3.94 11.70
C ILE A 119 2.49 3.57 12.64
N ARG A 120 2.05 2.33 12.58
CA ARG A 120 0.96 1.82 13.41
C ARG A 120 1.28 1.93 14.91
N SER A 121 2.53 1.69 15.30
CA SER A 121 2.95 1.81 16.70
C SER A 121 2.80 3.22 17.25
N VAL A 122 2.86 4.23 16.38
CA VAL A 122 2.72 5.65 16.76
C VAL A 122 1.26 6.08 16.79
N VAL A 123 0.47 5.71 15.77
CA VAL A 123 -0.87 6.27 15.53
C VAL A 123 -2.01 5.29 15.78
N GLY A 124 -1.71 4.02 16.07
CA GLY A 124 -2.73 2.99 16.25
C GLY A 124 -3.41 2.58 14.95
N ASP A 125 -4.56 1.90 15.09
CA ASP A 125 -5.31 1.38 13.95
C ASP A 125 -6.35 2.37 13.40
N GLU A 126 -6.74 3.35 14.19
CA GLU A 126 -7.75 4.32 13.80
C GLU A 126 -7.12 5.55 13.16
N ALA A 127 -7.83 6.14 12.19
CA ALA A 127 -7.40 7.39 11.60
C ALA A 127 -7.41 8.51 12.64
N PRO A 128 -6.35 9.30 12.77
CA PRO A 128 -6.43 10.53 13.55
C PRO A 128 -7.40 11.48 12.85
N LEU A 129 -8.32 11.98 13.61
CA LEU A 129 -9.30 12.94 13.13
C LEU A 129 -8.74 14.35 13.13
#